data_b7060fc76bdad53d3a656417e109396a
#
_entry.id   b7060fc76bdad53d3a656417e109396a
#
_cell.length_a   1.000
_cell.length_b   1.000
_cell.length_c   1.000
_cell.angle_alpha   90.00
_cell.angle_beta   90.00
_cell.angle_gamma   90.00
#
_symmetry.space_group_name_H-M   'P 1'
#
loop_
_entity.id
_entity.type
_entity.pdbx_description
1 polymer ?
#
loop_
_entity_poly.entity_id
_entity_poly.type
_entity_poly.pdbx_seq_one_letter_code
_entity_poly.pdbx_strand_id
1 'polypeptide(L)'
;MSARRLTRRNLLLGSAALVPLLSRRADAFGEKSRFIPAVARHGGRWDLRLSGLRRIAWELQRRTSVEVVPDARPFALGSPELFEYPFLYFGGEGSFPALTEAEVANLRRYLTYGGFLLADANDGSDGDGFDSSFRREMARVLPQNPLAPVPSNHVVFKSFFLLDSAPGRLLNKPQLMGAMLGKRAAVLYSQNDLAGAWSRSESGDYEFDVSPGGEPQRELAVRMGINICMYALCLDYKDDAVHLPLILNKRR
;
A
#
# COMPACT_ATOMS: atom_id res chain seq x y z
N MET A 1 -24.58 18.49 -71.91
CA MET A 1 -24.27 18.45 -70.45
C MET A 1 -25.17 17.38 -69.80
N SER A 2 -24.61 16.24 -69.55
CA SER A 2 -25.38 15.06 -69.02
C SER A 2 -25.12 14.92 -67.51
N ALA A 3 -26.17 15.12 -66.73
CA ALA A 3 -26.13 14.93 -65.28
C ALA A 3 -26.21 13.42 -64.95
N ARG A 4 -25.14 12.80 -64.47
CA ARG A 4 -25.15 11.44 -63.92
C ARG A 4 -25.92 11.40 -62.62
N ARG A 5 -27.06 10.71 -62.62
CA ARG A 5 -27.85 10.42 -61.42
C ARG A 5 -27.09 9.38 -60.55
N LEU A 6 -26.76 9.77 -59.32
CA LEU A 6 -26.25 8.85 -58.29
C LEU A 6 -27.39 7.95 -57.80
N THR A 7 -27.27 6.65 -58.01
CA THR A 7 -28.23 5.66 -57.55
C THR A 7 -27.94 5.25 -56.09
N ARG A 8 -29.05 4.99 -55.32
CA ARG A 8 -29.01 4.57 -53.90
C ARG A 8 -28.08 3.39 -53.59
N ARG A 9 -27.69 2.63 -54.61
CA ARG A 9 -26.82 1.45 -54.49
C ARG A 9 -25.33 1.81 -54.21
N ASN A 10 -24.90 3.01 -54.58
CA ASN A 10 -23.51 3.44 -54.39
C ASN A 10 -23.28 4.09 -53.04
N LEU A 11 -24.34 4.36 -52.24
CA LEU A 11 -24.24 4.95 -50.91
C LEU A 11 -24.02 3.90 -49.80
N LEU A 12 -24.32 2.62 -50.08
CA LEU A 12 -24.21 1.53 -49.12
C LEU A 12 -22.83 0.84 -49.08
N LEU A 13 -21.96 1.12 -50.03
CA LEU A 13 -20.60 0.55 -50.09
C LEU A 13 -19.54 1.40 -49.39
N GLY A 14 -19.88 2.60 -48.96
CA GLY A 14 -18.97 3.51 -48.26
C GLY A 14 -18.94 3.38 -46.72
N SER A 15 -19.90 2.61 -46.14
CA SER A 15 -20.10 2.58 -44.69
C SER A 15 -19.48 1.36 -43.98
N ALA A 16 -18.82 0.45 -44.71
CA ALA A 16 -18.29 -0.79 -44.13
C ALA A 16 -16.82 -0.76 -43.73
N ALA A 17 -16.12 0.37 -43.92
CA ALA A 17 -14.67 0.47 -43.68
C ALA A 17 -14.28 1.27 -42.41
N LEU A 18 -15.25 1.66 -41.57
CA LEU A 18 -14.96 2.53 -40.41
C LEU A 18 -15.18 1.88 -39.04
N VAL A 19 -15.34 0.56 -38.96
CA VAL A 19 -15.69 -0.12 -37.69
C VAL A 19 -14.54 -0.85 -36.98
N PRO A 20 -13.31 -1.01 -37.49
CA PRO A 20 -12.27 -1.64 -36.66
C PRO A 20 -11.34 -0.69 -35.91
N LEU A 21 -11.63 0.62 -35.79
CA LEU A 21 -10.73 1.57 -35.11
C LEU A 21 -11.13 1.95 -33.68
N LEU A 22 -12.22 1.40 -33.16
CA LEU A 22 -12.73 1.74 -31.80
C LEU A 22 -12.49 0.66 -30.76
N SER A 23 -11.75 -0.40 -31.03
CA SER A 23 -11.38 -1.42 -30.05
C SER A 23 -9.90 -1.40 -29.65
N ARG A 24 -9.20 -0.27 -29.80
CA ARG A 24 -8.07 -0.04 -28.90
C ARG A 24 -8.66 0.27 -27.53
N ARG A 25 -8.82 -0.78 -26.72
CA ARG A 25 -8.91 -0.62 -25.29
C ARG A 25 -7.80 0.37 -24.92
N ALA A 26 -8.19 1.47 -24.31
CA ALA A 26 -7.27 2.44 -23.77
C ALA A 26 -6.51 1.75 -22.62
N ASP A 27 -5.39 1.09 -22.93
CA ASP A 27 -4.31 0.88 -21.98
C ASP A 27 -3.63 2.23 -21.66
N ALA A 28 -4.43 3.28 -21.54
CA ALA A 28 -3.98 4.63 -21.30
C ALA A 28 -3.69 4.92 -19.82
N PHE A 29 -4.05 3.99 -18.91
CA PHE A 29 -3.60 4.04 -17.53
C PHE A 29 -2.36 3.15 -17.43
N GLY A 30 -1.19 3.78 -17.47
CA GLY A 30 0.09 3.10 -17.35
C GLY A 30 0.22 2.36 -16.01
N GLU A 31 1.26 1.56 -15.86
CA GLU A 31 1.59 0.79 -14.64
C GLU A 31 1.50 1.64 -13.35
N LYS A 32 1.69 2.96 -13.46
CA LYS A 32 1.60 3.96 -12.38
C LYS A 32 0.20 4.16 -11.79
N SER A 33 -0.87 3.69 -12.46
CA SER A 33 -2.24 3.76 -11.93
C SER A 33 -2.64 2.54 -11.10
N ARG A 34 -1.79 1.50 -11.06
CA ARG A 34 -2.03 0.27 -10.32
C ARG A 34 -1.41 0.35 -8.93
N PHE A 35 -2.08 -0.27 -7.96
CA PHE A 35 -1.48 -0.45 -6.64
C PHE A 35 -0.32 -1.44 -6.70
N ILE A 36 0.85 -1.02 -6.24
CA ILE A 36 2.06 -1.82 -6.14
C ILE A 36 2.56 -1.73 -4.70
N PRO A 37 2.67 -2.85 -3.95
CA PRO A 37 3.26 -2.82 -2.62
C PRO A 37 4.76 -2.46 -2.71
N ALA A 38 5.13 -1.26 -2.28
CA ALA A 38 6.53 -0.92 -2.07
C ALA A 38 7.01 -1.49 -0.74
N VAL A 39 8.26 -1.97 -0.68
CA VAL A 39 8.87 -2.55 0.53
C VAL A 39 10.16 -1.82 0.87
N ALA A 40 10.27 -1.41 2.12
CA ALA A 40 11.47 -0.77 2.65
C ALA A 40 12.59 -1.80 2.86
N ARG A 41 13.72 -1.62 2.16
CA ARG A 41 14.95 -2.35 2.47
C ARG A 41 15.70 -1.60 3.55
N HIS A 42 15.74 -2.19 4.74
CA HIS A 42 16.55 -1.73 5.86
C HIS A 42 17.65 -2.73 6.19
N GLY A 43 18.54 -2.43 7.11
CA GLY A 43 19.68 -3.29 7.43
C GLY A 43 19.38 -4.58 8.21
N GLY A 44 18.09 -4.84 8.49
CA GLY A 44 17.61 -6.07 9.14
C GLY A 44 16.95 -7.05 8.16
N ARG A 45 16.17 -7.98 8.70
CA ARG A 45 15.41 -9.00 7.95
C ARG A 45 14.09 -8.42 7.47
N TRP A 46 14.10 -7.75 6.32
CA TRP A 46 12.95 -7.01 5.76
C TRP A 46 12.09 -7.83 4.78
N ASP A 47 12.60 -8.94 4.24
CA ASP A 47 12.04 -9.71 3.12
C ASP A 47 11.23 -10.95 3.54
N LEU A 48 10.91 -11.06 4.81
CA LEU A 48 10.32 -12.27 5.40
C LEU A 48 8.84 -12.50 5.03
N ARG A 49 8.13 -11.47 4.60
CA ARG A 49 6.67 -11.52 4.37
C ARG A 49 6.26 -11.07 2.96
N LEU A 50 7.14 -11.24 1.97
CA LEU A 50 6.84 -10.85 0.59
C LEU A 50 5.66 -11.65 0.00
N SER A 51 5.51 -12.93 0.37
CA SER A 51 4.35 -13.76 0.02
C SER A 51 3.05 -13.20 0.59
N GLY A 52 3.08 -12.69 1.82
CA GLY A 52 1.95 -12.02 2.46
C GLY A 52 1.55 -10.75 1.73
N LEU A 53 2.51 -9.94 1.30
CA LEU A 53 2.24 -8.72 0.53
C LEU A 53 1.66 -9.03 -0.85
N ARG A 54 2.17 -10.06 -1.53
CA ARG A 54 1.59 -10.56 -2.78
C ARG A 54 0.16 -11.01 -2.56
N ARG A 55 -0.09 -11.73 -1.46
CA ARG A 55 -1.43 -12.22 -1.14
C ARG A 55 -2.40 -11.09 -0.84
N ILE A 56 -2.05 -10.09 -0.03
CA ILE A 56 -2.96 -8.99 0.28
C ILE A 56 -3.26 -8.12 -0.94
N ALA A 57 -2.30 -7.92 -1.84
CA ALA A 57 -2.53 -7.26 -3.13
C ALA A 57 -3.55 -8.03 -3.99
N TRP A 58 -3.42 -9.36 -4.06
CA TRP A 58 -4.39 -10.21 -4.75
C TRP A 58 -5.78 -10.16 -4.09
N GLU A 59 -5.88 -10.19 -2.76
CA GLU A 59 -7.16 -10.04 -2.04
C GLU A 59 -7.79 -8.67 -2.27
N LEU A 60 -6.99 -7.62 -2.32
CA LEU A 60 -7.44 -6.26 -2.66
C LEU A 60 -8.08 -6.24 -4.04
N GLN A 61 -7.41 -6.78 -5.06
CA GLN A 61 -7.93 -6.85 -6.43
C GLN A 61 -9.23 -7.68 -6.50
N ARG A 62 -9.26 -8.80 -5.78
CA ARG A 62 -10.41 -9.71 -5.80
C ARG A 62 -11.64 -9.14 -5.13
N ARG A 63 -11.46 -8.37 -4.05
CA ARG A 63 -12.58 -7.88 -3.21
C ARG A 63 -12.96 -6.44 -3.49
N THR A 64 -12.16 -5.73 -4.30
CA THR A 64 -12.40 -4.33 -4.67
C THR A 64 -12.23 -4.14 -6.17
N SER A 65 -12.40 -2.90 -6.66
CA SER A 65 -12.14 -2.54 -8.06
C SER A 65 -10.70 -2.03 -8.29
N VAL A 66 -9.81 -2.12 -7.29
CA VAL A 66 -8.43 -1.64 -7.41
C VAL A 66 -7.63 -2.57 -8.31
N GLU A 67 -7.02 -2.03 -9.35
CA GLU A 67 -6.04 -2.76 -10.15
C GLU A 67 -4.72 -2.84 -9.40
N VAL A 68 -4.07 -4.01 -9.41
CA VAL A 68 -2.83 -4.25 -8.68
C VAL A 68 -1.74 -4.85 -9.57
N VAL A 69 -0.47 -4.60 -9.18
CA VAL A 69 0.67 -5.46 -9.53
C VAL A 69 1.03 -6.19 -8.23
N PRO A 70 0.79 -7.50 -8.14
CA PRO A 70 0.85 -8.19 -6.85
C PRO A 70 2.27 -8.32 -6.29
N ASP A 71 3.28 -8.34 -7.17
CA ASP A 71 4.67 -8.49 -6.75
C ASP A 71 5.18 -7.22 -6.08
N ALA A 72 5.61 -7.38 -4.83
CA ALA A 72 6.17 -6.30 -4.04
C ALA A 72 7.49 -5.80 -4.63
N ARG A 73 7.69 -4.48 -4.63
CA ARG A 73 8.93 -3.84 -5.11
C ARG A 73 9.76 -3.32 -3.95
N PRO A 74 10.97 -3.85 -3.75
CA PRO A 74 11.85 -3.40 -2.68
C PRO A 74 12.61 -2.13 -3.07
N PHE A 75 12.64 -1.15 -2.16
CA PHE A 75 13.37 0.12 -2.32
C PHE A 75 14.30 0.37 -1.15
N ALA A 76 15.48 0.93 -1.45
CA ALA A 76 16.28 1.58 -0.42
C ALA A 76 15.55 2.83 0.08
N LEU A 77 15.55 3.08 1.39
CA LEU A 77 14.84 4.22 1.97
C LEU A 77 15.34 5.59 1.48
N GLY A 78 16.59 5.66 0.98
CA GLY A 78 17.16 6.85 0.35
C GLY A 78 16.79 7.02 -1.13
N SER A 79 16.09 6.06 -1.78
CA SER A 79 15.75 6.14 -3.20
C SER A 79 14.73 7.24 -3.48
N PRO A 80 14.95 8.08 -4.52
CA PRO A 80 13.95 9.04 -4.96
C PRO A 80 12.71 8.39 -5.60
N GLU A 81 12.83 7.16 -6.10
CA GLU A 81 11.72 6.42 -6.71
C GLU A 81 10.62 6.09 -5.69
N LEU A 82 10.94 6.08 -4.38
CA LEU A 82 9.98 5.82 -3.31
C LEU A 82 8.77 6.76 -3.38
N PHE A 83 8.95 7.99 -3.84
CA PHE A 83 7.87 8.99 -3.97
C PHE A 83 6.85 8.68 -5.07
N GLU A 84 7.10 7.70 -5.91
CA GLU A 84 6.13 7.22 -6.90
C GLU A 84 5.12 6.21 -6.32
N TYR A 85 5.35 5.74 -5.08
CA TYR A 85 4.54 4.71 -4.42
C TYR A 85 3.86 5.26 -3.17
N PRO A 86 2.52 5.35 -3.16
CA PRO A 86 1.80 5.92 -2.01
C PRO A 86 1.85 5.04 -0.76
N PHE A 87 2.08 3.74 -0.92
CA PHE A 87 2.11 2.74 0.14
C PHE A 87 3.51 2.13 0.27
N LEU A 88 4.06 2.17 1.48
CA LEU A 88 5.33 1.54 1.84
C LEU A 88 5.12 0.56 3.00
N TYR A 89 5.51 -0.68 2.80
CA TYR A 89 5.61 -1.68 3.86
C TYR A 89 7.00 -1.66 4.49
N PHE A 90 7.05 -1.63 5.82
CA PHE A 90 8.25 -1.67 6.62
C PHE A 90 8.11 -2.79 7.66
N GLY A 91 8.35 -4.03 7.26
CA GLY A 91 8.29 -5.18 8.15
C GLY A 91 9.64 -5.74 8.47
N GLY A 92 9.71 -6.52 9.53
CA GLY A 92 10.94 -7.20 9.91
C GLY A 92 10.82 -8.02 11.18
N GLU A 93 11.87 -8.76 11.45
CA GLU A 93 12.04 -9.62 12.62
C GLU A 93 13.38 -9.32 13.28
N GLY A 94 13.36 -9.18 14.59
CA GLY A 94 14.54 -8.82 15.38
C GLY A 94 14.98 -7.38 15.19
N SER A 95 16.05 -7.00 15.88
CA SER A 95 16.58 -5.65 15.81
C SER A 95 17.28 -5.37 14.47
N PHE A 96 17.27 -4.10 14.06
CA PHE A 96 17.98 -3.64 12.87
C PHE A 96 18.86 -2.41 13.16
N PRO A 97 19.94 -2.21 12.36
CA PRO A 97 20.84 -1.06 12.51
C PRO A 97 20.09 0.27 12.33
N ALA A 98 20.63 1.33 12.94
CA ALA A 98 20.11 2.67 12.75
C ALA A 98 20.12 3.07 11.28
N LEU A 99 19.05 3.73 10.84
CA LEU A 99 18.98 4.34 9.52
C LEU A 99 20.01 5.48 9.42
N THR A 100 20.57 5.65 8.24
CA THR A 100 21.43 6.81 7.94
C THR A 100 20.64 8.11 8.00
N GLU A 101 21.29 9.24 8.20
CA GLU A 101 20.63 10.55 8.20
C GLU A 101 19.93 10.85 6.88
N ALA A 102 20.50 10.40 5.77
CA ALA A 102 19.90 10.53 4.44
C ALA A 102 18.58 9.74 4.32
N GLU A 103 18.54 8.51 4.83
CA GLU A 103 17.33 7.68 4.86
C GLU A 103 16.26 8.27 5.78
N VAL A 104 16.65 8.74 6.97
CA VAL A 104 15.74 9.44 7.90
C VAL A 104 15.13 10.68 7.24
N ALA A 105 15.97 11.52 6.61
CA ALA A 105 15.51 12.72 5.93
C ALA A 105 14.59 12.40 4.75
N ASN A 106 14.90 11.36 3.97
CA ASN A 106 14.08 10.94 2.83
C ASN A 106 12.74 10.36 3.27
N LEU A 107 12.75 9.49 4.28
CA LEU A 107 11.52 8.90 4.84
C LEU A 107 10.63 9.98 5.47
N ARG A 108 11.21 10.94 6.19
CA ARG A 108 10.46 12.10 6.72
C ARG A 108 9.77 12.86 5.59
N ARG A 109 10.49 13.17 4.50
CA ARG A 109 9.89 13.86 3.34
C ARG A 109 8.78 13.02 2.72
N TYR A 110 9.02 11.73 2.50
CA TYR A 110 8.02 10.81 1.95
C TYR A 110 6.72 10.87 2.76
N LEU A 111 6.81 10.70 4.08
CA LEU A 111 5.64 10.75 4.96
C LEU A 111 4.97 12.14 5.00
N THR A 112 5.76 13.21 4.98
CA THR A 112 5.23 14.59 5.03
C THR A 112 4.47 14.95 3.76
N TYR A 113 4.93 14.46 2.61
CA TYR A 113 4.33 14.79 1.30
C TYR A 113 3.28 13.79 0.80
N GLY A 114 2.66 13.04 1.68
CA GLY A 114 1.49 12.21 1.34
C GLY A 114 1.74 10.71 1.45
N GLY A 115 2.98 10.24 1.41
CA GLY A 115 3.31 8.83 1.54
C GLY A 115 2.77 8.21 2.82
N PHE A 116 2.42 6.94 2.75
CA PHE A 116 1.90 6.15 3.85
C PHE A 116 2.82 4.97 4.14
N LEU A 117 3.06 4.69 5.42
CA LEU A 117 3.88 3.58 5.87
C LEU A 117 3.07 2.63 6.75
N LEU A 118 3.02 1.36 6.36
CA LEU A 118 2.61 0.26 7.22
C LEU A 118 3.84 -0.41 7.80
N ALA A 119 4.04 -0.29 9.11
CA ALA A 119 5.04 -1.07 9.82
C ALA A 119 4.42 -2.33 10.43
N ASP A 120 5.20 -3.42 10.47
CA ASP A 120 4.73 -4.70 10.97
C ASP A 120 5.85 -5.48 11.65
N ALA A 121 5.75 -5.68 12.97
CA ALA A 121 6.67 -6.53 13.72
C ALA A 121 6.37 -7.99 13.42
N ASN A 122 7.16 -8.60 12.55
CA ASN A 122 6.95 -9.98 12.12
C ASN A 122 7.31 -11.01 13.21
N ASP A 123 8.08 -10.60 14.22
CA ASP A 123 8.39 -11.36 15.42
C ASP A 123 7.36 -11.17 16.55
N GLY A 124 6.43 -10.22 16.38
CA GLY A 124 5.47 -9.85 17.42
C GLY A 124 6.13 -9.19 18.64
N SER A 125 7.33 -8.59 18.47
CA SER A 125 8.10 -7.99 19.54
C SER A 125 7.38 -6.80 20.18
N ASP A 126 7.65 -6.57 21.47
CA ASP A 126 7.10 -5.50 22.29
C ASP A 126 8.15 -4.96 23.26
N GLY A 127 8.76 -3.85 22.92
CA GLY A 127 9.82 -3.21 23.69
C GLY A 127 11.24 -3.71 23.39
N ASP A 128 11.39 -4.76 22.61
CA ASP A 128 12.67 -5.33 22.15
C ASP A 128 12.69 -5.56 20.63
N GLY A 129 13.64 -6.30 20.11
CA GLY A 129 13.70 -6.77 18.73
C GLY A 129 13.39 -5.69 17.69
N PHE A 130 12.44 -5.99 16.83
CA PHE A 130 11.97 -5.05 15.80
C PHE A 130 11.30 -3.82 16.41
N ASP A 131 10.47 -4.00 17.45
CA ASP A 131 9.73 -2.90 18.07
C ASP A 131 10.66 -1.79 18.59
N SER A 132 11.70 -2.15 19.35
CA SER A 132 12.64 -1.16 19.90
C SER A 132 13.37 -0.38 18.80
N SER A 133 13.81 -1.10 17.74
CA SER A 133 14.50 -0.50 16.61
C SER A 133 13.57 0.43 15.81
N PHE A 134 12.34 -0.02 15.54
CA PHE A 134 11.36 0.78 14.78
C PHE A 134 10.95 2.05 15.54
N ARG A 135 10.70 1.96 16.84
CA ARG A 135 10.37 3.15 17.68
C ARG A 135 11.52 4.15 17.72
N ARG A 136 12.77 3.67 17.84
CA ARG A 136 13.96 4.52 17.77
C ARG A 136 13.99 5.31 16.47
N GLU A 137 13.77 4.64 15.33
CA GLU A 137 13.81 5.32 14.03
C GLU A 137 12.60 6.25 13.83
N MET A 138 11.41 5.89 14.28
CA MET A 138 10.25 6.79 14.19
C MET A 138 10.43 8.05 15.03
N ALA A 139 11.08 7.98 16.20
CA ALA A 139 11.42 9.16 16.99
C ALA A 139 12.40 10.10 16.25
N ARG A 140 13.28 9.57 15.39
CA ARG A 140 14.17 10.36 14.53
C ARG A 140 13.45 10.91 13.30
N VAL A 141 12.58 10.10 12.67
CA VAL A 141 11.86 10.46 11.45
C VAL A 141 10.77 11.49 11.74
N LEU A 142 9.96 11.28 12.78
CA LEU A 142 8.82 12.12 13.17
C LEU A 142 8.89 12.52 14.64
N PRO A 143 9.86 13.32 15.06
CA PRO A 143 10.11 13.63 16.47
C PRO A 143 8.94 14.35 17.15
N GLN A 144 8.11 15.07 16.40
CA GLN A 144 6.96 15.80 16.93
C GLN A 144 5.65 15.01 16.85
N ASN A 145 5.67 13.83 16.22
CA ASN A 145 4.49 13.00 16.01
C ASN A 145 4.78 11.56 16.49
N PRO A 146 4.89 11.34 17.81
CA PRO A 146 5.25 10.03 18.35
C PRO A 146 4.17 8.98 18.01
N LEU A 147 4.60 7.72 17.98
CA LEU A 147 3.68 6.59 17.85
C LEU A 147 2.73 6.54 19.07
N ALA A 148 1.45 6.59 18.80
CA ALA A 148 0.38 6.53 19.79
C ALA A 148 -0.70 5.52 19.36
N PRO A 149 -1.53 5.00 20.30
CA PRO A 149 -2.65 4.13 19.92
C PRO A 149 -3.59 4.82 18.94
N VAL A 150 -3.93 4.12 17.85
CA VAL A 150 -4.92 4.62 16.88
C VAL A 150 -6.31 4.48 17.48
N PRO A 151 -7.11 5.56 17.55
CA PRO A 151 -8.46 5.49 18.10
C PRO A 151 -9.34 4.49 17.31
N SER A 152 -10.20 3.75 18.01
CA SER A 152 -11.08 2.76 17.38
C SER A 152 -12.09 3.36 16.39
N ASN A 153 -12.39 4.65 16.50
CA ASN A 153 -13.24 5.37 15.54
C ASN A 153 -12.48 5.89 14.32
N HIS A 154 -11.17 5.68 14.23
CA HIS A 154 -10.36 6.13 13.10
C HIS A 154 -10.85 5.51 11.80
N VAL A 155 -10.78 6.27 10.70
CA VAL A 155 -11.32 5.87 9.40
C VAL A 155 -10.71 4.58 8.85
N VAL A 156 -9.48 4.22 9.22
CA VAL A 156 -8.84 2.97 8.78
C VAL A 156 -9.65 1.72 9.15
N PHE A 157 -10.37 1.74 10.27
CA PHE A 157 -11.21 0.61 10.70
C PHE A 157 -12.52 0.49 9.91
N LYS A 158 -12.80 1.43 9.00
CA LYS A 158 -14.02 1.47 8.19
C LYS A 158 -13.79 1.95 6.75
N SER A 159 -12.56 1.85 6.26
CA SER A 159 -12.21 2.29 4.91
C SER A 159 -12.88 1.44 3.83
N PHE A 160 -13.12 0.16 4.10
CA PHE A 160 -13.84 -0.76 3.23
C PHE A 160 -14.70 -1.77 4.03
N PHE A 161 -14.11 -2.43 5.03
CA PHE A 161 -14.82 -3.27 6.00
C PHE A 161 -15.00 -2.53 7.31
N LEU A 162 -16.10 -2.81 8.01
CA LEU A 162 -16.30 -2.32 9.38
C LEU A 162 -15.60 -3.27 10.35
N LEU A 163 -14.57 -2.77 11.01
CA LEU A 163 -13.74 -3.51 11.95
C LEU A 163 -13.62 -2.71 13.25
N ASP A 164 -13.37 -3.41 14.35
CA ASP A 164 -13.15 -2.85 15.70
C ASP A 164 -11.76 -3.20 16.26
N SER A 165 -11.01 -4.06 15.56
CA SER A 165 -9.71 -4.56 15.99
C SER A 165 -8.80 -4.82 14.78
N ALA A 166 -7.51 -4.99 15.03
CA ALA A 166 -6.50 -5.27 14.01
C ALA A 166 -5.65 -6.50 14.41
N PRO A 167 -6.24 -7.69 14.47
CA PRO A 167 -5.47 -8.91 14.71
C PRO A 167 -4.55 -9.20 13.52
N GLY A 168 -3.43 -9.84 13.79
CA GLY A 168 -2.54 -10.40 12.77
C GLY A 168 -2.44 -11.91 12.91
N ARG A 169 -1.27 -12.46 12.57
CA ARG A 169 -0.93 -13.85 12.87
C ARG A 169 -0.97 -14.12 14.38
N LEU A 170 -0.56 -13.12 15.11
CA LEU A 170 -0.62 -13.08 16.57
C LEU A 170 -1.71 -12.10 17.03
N LEU A 171 -2.03 -12.15 18.31
CA LEU A 171 -2.90 -11.19 18.98
C LEU A 171 -2.20 -10.67 20.25
N ASN A 172 -0.98 -10.13 20.07
CA ASN A 172 -0.16 -9.61 21.16
C ASN A 172 -0.69 -8.24 21.63
N LYS A 173 -1.10 -7.40 20.70
CA LYS A 173 -1.65 -6.07 20.93
C LYS A 173 -2.98 -5.89 20.20
N PRO A 174 -4.07 -5.54 20.90
CA PRO A 174 -5.37 -5.38 20.28
C PRO A 174 -5.46 -4.12 19.40
N GLN A 175 -4.59 -3.15 19.61
CA GLN A 175 -4.62 -1.84 18.97
C GLN A 175 -3.43 -1.65 18.03
N LEU A 176 -3.69 -1.02 16.87
CA LEU A 176 -2.64 -0.45 16.05
C LEU A 176 -2.04 0.78 16.74
N MET A 177 -0.74 0.95 16.58
CA MET A 177 -0.07 2.23 16.84
C MET A 177 -0.03 3.05 15.56
N GLY A 178 0.08 4.36 15.67
CA GLY A 178 0.19 5.24 14.50
C GLY A 178 0.89 6.55 14.82
N ALA A 179 1.50 7.16 13.80
CA ALA A 179 1.98 8.52 13.85
C ALA A 179 1.10 9.41 12.97
N MET A 180 0.50 10.43 13.59
CA MET A 180 -0.46 11.30 12.93
C MET A 180 0.22 12.57 12.40
N LEU A 181 0.00 12.91 11.14
CA LEU A 181 0.32 14.20 10.55
C LEU A 181 -0.98 14.96 10.30
N GLY A 182 -1.32 15.87 11.19
CA GLY A 182 -2.64 16.49 11.24
C GLY A 182 -3.73 15.45 11.55
N LYS A 183 -4.68 15.26 10.63
CA LYS A 183 -5.75 14.25 10.76
C LYS A 183 -5.41 12.91 10.10
N ARG A 184 -4.30 12.84 9.38
CA ARG A 184 -3.88 11.68 8.60
C ARG A 184 -2.94 10.80 9.43
N ALA A 185 -3.22 9.50 9.52
CA ALA A 185 -2.24 8.53 9.96
C ALA A 185 -1.21 8.33 8.84
N ALA A 186 -0.05 8.94 8.97
CA ALA A 186 1.04 8.76 8.00
C ALA A 186 1.77 7.43 8.21
N VAL A 187 1.75 6.93 9.44
CA VAL A 187 2.30 5.63 9.82
C VAL A 187 1.22 4.86 10.56
N LEU A 188 1.02 3.60 10.21
CA LEU A 188 0.36 2.60 11.03
C LEU A 188 1.36 1.52 11.38
N TYR A 189 1.31 1.04 12.60
CA TYR A 189 2.23 0.03 13.12
C TYR A 189 1.48 -1.09 13.82
N SER A 190 1.66 -2.31 13.34
CA SER A 190 1.15 -3.54 13.93
C SER A 190 2.26 -4.30 14.65
N GLN A 191 1.95 -4.81 15.85
CA GLN A 191 2.81 -5.72 16.61
C GLN A 191 2.25 -7.14 16.57
N ASN A 192 1.40 -7.45 15.57
CA ASN A 192 0.68 -8.72 15.48
C ASN A 192 1.08 -9.57 14.27
N ASP A 193 2.14 -9.21 13.52
CA ASP A 193 2.54 -9.90 12.29
C ASP A 193 1.36 -10.04 11.31
N LEU A 194 0.84 -8.90 10.86
CA LEU A 194 -0.26 -8.84 9.90
C LEU A 194 0.07 -9.62 8.62
N ALA A 195 1.25 -9.35 8.06
CA ALA A 195 1.66 -9.97 6.81
C ALA A 195 1.89 -11.49 6.95
N GLY A 196 2.28 -11.97 8.13
CA GLY A 196 2.34 -13.40 8.43
C GLY A 196 0.98 -14.08 8.37
N ALA A 197 -0.09 -13.38 8.80
CA ALA A 197 -1.45 -13.90 8.65
C ALA A 197 -1.88 -14.04 7.17
N TRP A 198 -1.32 -13.23 6.27
CA TRP A 198 -1.65 -13.24 4.85
C TRP A 198 -0.79 -14.24 4.05
N SER A 199 0.40 -14.58 4.55
CA SER A 199 1.43 -15.35 3.82
C SER A 199 0.95 -16.70 3.35
N ARG A 200 1.16 -16.97 2.05
CA ARG A 200 0.90 -18.26 1.42
C ARG A 200 2.11 -18.72 0.62
N SER A 201 2.34 -20.01 0.66
CA SER A 201 3.32 -20.70 -0.17
C SER A 201 2.92 -20.68 -1.65
N GLU A 202 3.83 -21.12 -2.51
CA GLU A 202 3.55 -21.28 -3.95
C GLU A 202 2.47 -22.35 -4.22
N SER A 203 2.36 -23.38 -3.35
CA SER A 203 1.28 -24.38 -3.41
C SER A 203 -0.09 -23.82 -3.01
N GLY A 204 -0.13 -22.60 -2.44
CA GLY A 204 -1.34 -21.95 -1.98
C GLY A 204 -1.73 -22.22 -0.53
N ASP A 205 -0.91 -23.00 0.19
CA ASP A 205 -1.10 -23.27 1.61
C ASP A 205 -0.67 -22.07 2.46
N TYR A 206 -1.23 -21.90 3.64
CA TYR A 206 -0.76 -20.88 4.57
C TYR A 206 0.62 -21.24 5.11
N GLU A 207 1.53 -20.27 5.13
CA GLU A 207 2.90 -20.47 5.65
C GLU A 207 2.95 -20.49 7.18
N PHE A 208 1.98 -19.88 7.83
CA PHE A 208 1.96 -19.73 9.28
C PHE A 208 0.57 -19.97 9.85
N ASP A 209 0.54 -20.60 11.01
CA ASP A 209 -0.66 -20.69 11.83
C ASP A 209 -1.01 -19.34 12.45
N VAL A 210 -2.28 -19.08 12.64
CA VAL A 210 -2.80 -17.88 13.28
C VAL A 210 -3.32 -18.24 14.67
N SER A 211 -2.84 -17.55 15.69
CA SER A 211 -3.15 -17.81 17.09
C SER A 211 -3.57 -16.52 17.82
N PRO A 212 -4.53 -16.62 18.76
CA PRO A 212 -5.23 -17.81 19.25
C PRO A 212 -6.49 -18.19 18.43
N GLY A 213 -7.00 -17.28 17.55
CA GLY A 213 -8.33 -17.37 16.97
C GLY A 213 -8.42 -18.11 15.62
N GLY A 214 -7.33 -18.70 15.11
CA GLY A 214 -7.34 -19.51 13.89
C GLY A 214 -7.84 -18.76 12.64
N GLU A 215 -8.58 -19.43 11.76
CA GLU A 215 -9.04 -18.89 10.49
C GLU A 215 -10.00 -17.68 10.61
N PRO A 216 -10.89 -17.57 11.60
CA PRO A 216 -11.65 -16.33 11.83
C PRO A 216 -10.76 -15.11 12.10
N GLN A 217 -9.70 -15.27 12.88
CA GLN A 217 -8.71 -14.22 13.13
C GLN A 217 -7.96 -13.85 11.85
N ARG A 218 -7.58 -14.84 11.05
CA ARG A 218 -6.93 -14.65 9.74
C ARG A 218 -7.80 -13.81 8.81
N GLU A 219 -9.09 -14.12 8.71
CA GLU A 219 -10.00 -13.34 7.85
C GLU A 219 -10.10 -11.88 8.32
N LEU A 220 -10.13 -11.62 9.63
CA LEU A 220 -10.08 -10.26 10.17
C LEU A 220 -8.76 -9.57 9.82
N ALA A 221 -7.62 -10.27 9.88
CA ALA A 221 -6.33 -9.74 9.46
C ALA A 221 -6.30 -9.39 7.96
N VAL A 222 -6.90 -10.21 7.09
CA VAL A 222 -7.04 -9.93 5.65
C VAL A 222 -7.91 -8.70 5.43
N ARG A 223 -9.06 -8.60 6.10
CA ARG A 223 -9.94 -7.41 6.01
C ARG A 223 -9.23 -6.16 6.48
N MET A 224 -8.44 -6.24 7.54
CA MET A 224 -7.65 -5.11 8.04
C MET A 224 -6.59 -4.69 7.02
N GLY A 225 -5.91 -5.65 6.37
CA GLY A 225 -4.96 -5.37 5.30
C GLY A 225 -5.61 -4.62 4.13
N ILE A 226 -6.81 -5.04 3.70
CA ILE A 226 -7.57 -4.35 2.65
C ILE A 226 -7.95 -2.94 3.11
N ASN A 227 -8.43 -2.77 4.34
CA ASN A 227 -8.74 -1.46 4.89
C ASN A 227 -7.52 -0.53 4.88
N ILE A 228 -6.35 -1.03 5.26
CA ILE A 228 -5.09 -0.26 5.27
C ILE A 228 -4.71 0.15 3.83
N CYS A 229 -4.77 -0.77 2.87
CA CYS A 229 -4.50 -0.46 1.46
C CYS A 229 -5.48 0.59 0.91
N MET A 230 -6.78 0.41 1.16
CA MET A 230 -7.81 1.37 0.74
C MET A 230 -7.62 2.74 1.40
N TYR A 231 -7.24 2.76 2.68
CA TYR A 231 -6.93 3.99 3.39
C TYR A 231 -5.76 4.71 2.72
N ALA A 232 -4.66 4.01 2.45
CA ALA A 232 -3.47 4.58 1.80
C ALA A 232 -3.80 5.18 0.41
N LEU A 233 -4.57 4.46 -0.41
CA LEU A 233 -4.97 4.90 -1.74
C LEU A 233 -5.92 6.11 -1.71
N CYS A 234 -6.83 6.17 -0.71
CA CYS A 234 -7.74 7.30 -0.57
C CYS A 234 -7.06 8.58 -0.06
N LEU A 235 -5.92 8.47 0.63
CA LEU A 235 -5.13 9.63 1.07
C LEU A 235 -4.52 10.37 -0.11
N ASP A 236 -4.03 9.62 -1.09
CA ASP A 236 -3.37 10.13 -2.29
C ASP A 236 -4.33 10.96 -3.15
N TYR A 237 -5.59 10.53 -3.28
CA TYR A 237 -6.59 11.18 -4.14
C TYR A 237 -6.96 12.62 -3.73
N LYS A 238 -6.81 13.00 -2.45
CA LYS A 238 -7.16 14.35 -1.97
C LYS A 238 -5.99 15.33 -1.99
N ASP A 239 -4.77 14.85 -1.87
CA ASP A 239 -3.57 15.70 -1.75
C ASP A 239 -2.84 15.87 -3.08
N ASP A 240 -2.91 14.91 -4.00
CA ASP A 240 -2.24 14.98 -5.32
C ASP A 240 -2.75 16.11 -6.22
N ALA A 241 -4.01 16.49 -6.09
CA ALA A 241 -4.56 17.61 -6.87
C ALA A 241 -3.89 18.97 -6.52
N VAL A 242 -3.22 19.07 -5.37
CA VAL A 242 -2.67 20.34 -4.85
C VAL A 242 -1.13 20.38 -4.89
N HIS A 243 -0.44 19.26 -4.75
CA HIS A 243 1.02 19.25 -4.49
C HIS A 243 1.92 18.84 -5.66
N LEU A 244 1.46 18.01 -6.58
CA LEU A 244 2.24 17.63 -7.77
C LEU A 244 2.71 18.82 -8.63
N PRO A 245 1.90 19.86 -8.90
CA PRO A 245 2.35 21.01 -9.66
C PRO A 245 3.47 21.80 -8.98
N LEU A 246 3.50 21.84 -7.64
CA LEU A 246 4.50 22.57 -6.85
C LEU A 246 5.87 21.86 -6.81
N ILE A 247 5.87 20.53 -6.84
CA ILE A 247 7.10 19.72 -6.85
C ILE A 247 7.77 19.77 -8.22
N LEU A 248 6.99 19.73 -9.29
CA LEU A 248 7.48 19.78 -10.67
C LEU A 248 8.04 21.16 -11.05
N ASN A 249 7.48 22.25 -10.49
CA ASN A 249 7.96 23.62 -10.77
C ASN A 249 9.28 23.99 -10.05
N LYS A 250 9.73 23.25 -9.03
CA LYS A 250 11.03 23.45 -8.38
C LYS A 250 12.21 22.77 -9.08
N ARG A 251 11.96 22.08 -10.20
CA ARG A 251 13.00 21.42 -11.02
C ARG A 251 13.29 22.14 -12.36
N ARG A 252 12.83 23.40 -12.51
CA ARG A 252 13.24 24.28 -13.60
C ARG A 252 14.13 25.40 -13.09
#